data_1f3d0a134b8f956e36e5eeb761ae29cf
#
_entry.id   1f3d0a134b8f956e36e5eeb761ae29cf
#
_cell.length_a   1.000
_cell.length_b   1.000
_cell.length_c   1.000
_cell.angle_alpha   90.00
_cell.angle_beta   90.00
_cell.angle_gamma   90.00
#
_symmetry.space_group_name_H-M   'P 1'
#
loop_
_entity.id
_entity.type
_entity.pdbx_description
1 polymer ?
#
loop_
_entity_poly.entity_id
_entity_poly.type
_entity_poly.pdbx_seq_one_letter_code
_entity_poly.pdbx_strand_id
1 'polypeptide(L)' 'MRLDDVMTTQEAGERWNVPADSIKQCCLKRYANKQFTDDEARKSGKNWLVTRQGMERLYGEENKIS' A
#
# COMPACT_ATOMS: atom_id res chain seq x y z
N MET A 1 1.06 15.25 -5.05
CA MET A 1 1.59 13.88 -4.80
C MET A 1 2.80 13.66 -5.67
N ARG A 2 3.87 13.19 -5.09
CA ARG A 2 5.07 12.90 -5.85
C ARG A 2 5.00 11.50 -6.42
N LEU A 3 5.61 11.32 -7.57
CA LEU A 3 5.66 9.99 -8.18
C LEU A 3 6.41 8.99 -7.31
N ASP A 4 7.43 9.45 -6.59
CA ASP A 4 8.21 8.59 -5.72
C ASP A 4 7.42 8.05 -4.55
N ASP A 5 6.33 8.72 -4.18
CA ASP A 5 5.52 8.31 -3.05
C ASP A 5 4.44 7.31 -3.45
N VAL A 6 4.36 6.97 -4.72
CA VAL A 6 3.36 6.05 -5.23
C VAL A 6 4.05 4.78 -5.71
N MET A 7 3.51 3.64 -5.33
CA MET A 7 4.10 2.36 -5.68
C MET A 7 3.01 1.32 -5.90
N THR A 8 3.34 0.24 -6.60
CA THR A 8 2.40 -0.86 -6.77
C THR A 8 2.29 -1.64 -5.46
N THR A 9 1.23 -2.44 -5.35
CA THR A 9 1.08 -3.27 -4.16
C THR A 9 2.22 -4.26 -4.03
N GLN A 10 2.74 -4.74 -5.16
CA GLN A 10 3.86 -5.67 -5.13
C GLN A 10 5.12 -4.99 -4.58
N GLU A 11 5.41 -3.80 -5.06
CA GLU A 11 6.56 -3.05 -4.57
C GLU A 11 6.40 -2.71 -3.10
N ALA A 12 5.21 -2.28 -2.70
CA ALA A 12 4.94 -1.96 -1.30
C ALA A 12 5.11 -3.21 -0.43
N GLY A 13 4.66 -4.36 -0.93
CA GLY A 13 4.82 -5.60 -0.19
C GLY A 13 6.27 -5.95 0.04
N GLU A 14 7.12 -5.70 -0.94
CA GLU A 14 8.55 -5.96 -0.79
C GLU A 14 9.20 -5.00 0.20
N ARG A 15 8.79 -3.74 0.14
CA ARG A 15 9.39 -2.72 1.01
C ARG A 15 8.98 -2.90 2.47
N TRP A 16 7.74 -3.31 2.70
CA TRP A 16 7.22 -3.48 4.06
C TRP A 16 7.23 -4.92 4.51
N ASN A 17 7.73 -5.82 3.68
CA ASN A 17 7.82 -7.25 3.98
C ASN A 17 6.46 -7.82 4.36
N VAL A 18 5.46 -7.47 3.56
CA VAL A 18 4.10 -8.00 3.72
C VAL A 18 3.63 -8.53 2.38
N PRO A 19 2.70 -9.49 2.38
CA PRO A 19 2.19 -10.01 1.11
C PRO A 19 1.46 -8.93 0.31
N ALA A 20 1.71 -8.87 -0.99
CA ALA A 20 1.03 -7.92 -1.85
C ALA A 20 -0.47 -8.14 -1.83
N ASP A 21 -0.90 -9.39 -1.64
CA ASP A 21 -2.31 -9.70 -1.55
C ASP A 21 -2.97 -9.03 -0.35
N SER A 22 -2.27 -8.97 0.77
CA SER A 22 -2.78 -8.26 1.94
C SER A 22 -2.96 -6.78 1.65
N ILE A 23 -2.02 -6.19 0.95
CA ILE A 23 -2.12 -4.77 0.60
C ILE A 23 -3.30 -4.57 -0.35
N LYS A 24 -3.48 -5.46 -1.29
CA LYS A 24 -4.61 -5.39 -2.21
C LYS A 24 -5.94 -5.47 -1.46
N GLN A 25 -6.02 -6.34 -0.45
CA GLN A 25 -7.23 -6.45 0.36
C GLN A 25 -7.52 -5.15 1.09
N CYS A 26 -6.48 -4.46 1.56
CA CYS A 26 -6.64 -3.15 2.17
C CYS A 26 -7.17 -2.13 1.15
N CYS A 27 -6.70 -2.20 -0.10
CA CYS A 27 -7.20 -1.33 -1.16
C CYS A 27 -8.67 -1.59 -1.44
N LEU A 28 -9.08 -2.85 -1.36
CA LEU A 28 -10.46 -3.24 -1.59
C LEU A 28 -11.33 -3.02 -0.35
N LYS A 29 -10.74 -2.52 0.72
CA LYS A 29 -11.44 -2.20 1.97
C LYS A 29 -12.12 -3.43 2.57
N ARG A 30 -11.43 -4.57 2.48
CA ARG A 30 -11.96 -5.82 3.01
C ARG A 30 -11.68 -6.02 4.49
N TYR A 31 -10.68 -5.31 5.03
CA TYR A 31 -10.38 -5.37 6.45
C TYR A 31 -11.07 -4.22 7.16
N ALA A 32 -11.68 -4.51 8.29
CA ALA A 32 -12.38 -3.47 9.04
C ALA A 32 -11.42 -2.44 9.63
N ASN A 33 -10.21 -2.87 9.98
CA ASN A 33 -9.25 -2.02 10.69
C ASN A 33 -8.12 -1.49 9.83
N LYS A 34 -7.99 -1.98 8.61
CA LYS A 34 -6.91 -1.56 7.72
C LYS A 34 -7.48 -1.29 6.35
N GLN A 35 -7.76 -0.05 6.09
CA GLN A 35 -8.28 0.37 4.79
C GLN A 35 -7.54 1.62 4.34
N PHE A 36 -7.19 1.66 3.07
CA PHE A 36 -6.65 2.87 2.48
C PHE A 36 -7.79 3.82 2.17
N THR A 37 -7.52 5.10 2.30
CA THR A 37 -8.46 6.11 1.83
C THR A 37 -8.35 6.22 0.31
N ASP A 38 -9.29 6.94 -0.29
CA ASP A 38 -9.29 7.15 -1.74
C ASP A 38 -8.05 7.90 -2.20
N ASP A 39 -7.44 8.68 -1.30
CA ASP A 39 -6.22 9.41 -1.62
C ASP A 39 -4.98 8.57 -1.45
N GLU A 40 -5.07 7.47 -0.72
CA GLU A 40 -3.92 6.62 -0.42
C GLU A 40 -3.78 5.44 -1.37
N ALA A 41 -4.85 5.05 -2.03
CA ALA A 41 -4.83 3.93 -2.95
C ALA A 41 -5.67 4.26 -4.16
N ARG A 42 -5.18 3.86 -5.32
CA ARG A 42 -5.87 4.14 -6.57
C ARG A 42 -5.65 2.98 -7.52
N LYS A 43 -6.69 2.58 -8.20
CA LYS A 43 -6.60 1.52 -9.19
C LYS A 43 -6.17 2.11 -10.52
N SER A 44 -5.16 1.51 -11.12
CA SER A 44 -4.67 1.92 -12.44
C SER A 44 -4.68 0.68 -13.33
N GLY A 45 -5.67 0.59 -14.19
CA GLY A 45 -5.83 -0.58 -15.03
C GLY A 45 -6.07 -1.81 -14.18
N LYS A 46 -5.19 -2.78 -14.28
CA LYS A 46 -5.30 -4.03 -13.52
C LYS A 46 -4.53 -3.99 -12.21
N ASN A 47 -3.81 -2.90 -11.98
CA ASN A 47 -2.94 -2.81 -10.81
C ASN A 47 -3.46 -1.77 -9.83
N TRP A 48 -3.20 -2.02 -8.56
CA TRP A 48 -3.46 -1.04 -7.53
C TRP A 48 -2.19 -0.30 -7.22
N LEU A 49 -2.31 1.01 -7.03
CA LEU A 49 -1.20 1.85 -6.60
C LEU A 49 -1.51 2.35 -5.21
N VAL A 50 -0.49 2.37 -4.37
CA VAL A 50 -0.65 2.85 -2.99
C VAL A 50 0.42 3.90 -2.73
N THR A 51 0.14 4.79 -1.80
CA THR A 51 1.11 5.81 -1.42
C THR A 51 1.94 5.31 -0.26
N ARG A 52 3.18 5.82 -0.18
CA ARG A 52 4.04 5.53 0.95
C ARG A 52 3.37 5.97 2.25
N GLN A 53 2.71 7.12 2.22
CA GLN A 53 2.04 7.65 3.41
C GLN A 53 0.95 6.69 3.88
N GLY A 54 0.18 6.13 2.95
CA GLY A 54 -0.84 5.17 3.31
C GLY A 54 -0.26 3.90 3.90
N MET A 55 0.84 3.42 3.32
CA MET A 55 1.51 2.25 3.86
C MET A 55 2.05 2.51 5.26
N GLU A 56 2.63 3.68 5.48
CA GLU A 56 3.15 4.02 6.81
C GLU A 56 2.04 4.13 7.83
N ARG A 57 0.89 4.63 7.41
CA ARG A 57 -0.26 4.75 8.30
C ARG A 57 -0.80 3.37 8.72
N LEU A 58 -0.82 2.44 7.78
CA LEU A 58 -1.40 1.12 8.04
C LEU A 58 -0.39 0.12 8.60
N TYR A 59 0.85 0.18 8.14
CA TYR A 59 1.86 -0.82 8.48
C TYR A 59 3.05 -0.24 9.24
N GLY A 60 3.08 1.08 9.41
CA GLY A 60 4.21 1.72 10.08
C GLY A 60 5.32 2.05 9.09
N GLU A 61 6.50 2.29 9.60
CA GLU A 61 7.62 2.66 8.76
C GLU A 61 8.05 1.52 7.86
N GLU A 62 8.65 1.90 6.74
CA GLU A 62 9.18 0.94 5.79
C GLU A 62 10.18 0.03 6.50
N ASN A 63 10.06 -1.26 6.27
CA ASN A 63 10.95 -2.23 6.90
C ASN A 63 12.31 -2.20 6.22
N LYS A 64 13.30 -1.70 6.95
CA LYS A 64 14.64 -1.60 6.42
C LYS A 64 15.57 -2.65 6.97
N ILE A 65 15.03 -3.65 7.59
CA ILE A 65 15.86 -4.69 8.16
C ILE A 65 16.61 -5.41 7.08
N SER A 66 17.83 -5.43 7.27
CA SER A 66 18.68 -6.16 6.39
C SER A 66 18.94 -7.53 6.94
#